data_3cf58a184ec2011a42b8d78eb6df79db
#
_entry.id   3cf58a184ec2011a42b8d78eb6df79db
#
_cell.length_a   1.000
_cell.length_b   1.000
_cell.length_c   1.000
_cell.angle_alpha   90.00
_cell.angle_beta   90.00
_cell.angle_gamma   90.00
#
_symmetry.space_group_name_H-M   'P 1'
#
loop_
_entity.id
_entity.type
_entity.pdbx_description
1 polymer ?
#
loop_
_entity_poly.entity_id
_entity_poly.type
_entity_poly.pdbx_seq_one_letter_code
_entity_poly.pdbx_strand_id
1 'polypeptide(L)'
;MQDLLFHDATVVTMDRERSVLEHTSVAVRDGRIVEVGPAKAMRGKYDSAKIVDCTRKAVLPGMVDLHGYLGGSLLKSVGQALGGGVRRTMLENLLPDATDEEWWEVDTQLNALERIKMGTTCMFSMMGGNGTRTDDVVFTQIAARELERIGLRTRIGLGPARPPWPRAFSYWQGGVKSERSVTFEQVIGNCDRILTDHAKNGGGIVDYGVALSRIGNRNEHDPVWSPEREAWIRTQAEAIRGLKEKHGVTFWTHMYGNAIEYTHDEKLGLLGPDTILSHCTGISERAIGIMRDTGTHAAHHPRAGRIYTYPGRCPVPELIDAGVTVALGSDSPSTHNCDLFLDMKAAIDQQRIHFKDAKILPPGKALEMATIDGCKVLGLDRELGSIEAGKQADLITVNLFQPHLYPNDMLIYRLVYSATGSDVVDVSVAGRLVMEARKITTIDEAAVLERSQAVYERFVERADLGPLTKNPEGFWGAARHGGPSGAGIKPG
;
A
#
# COMPACT_ATOMS: atom_id res chain seq x y z
N MET A 1 5.77 -12.25 24.85
CA MET A 1 6.56 -12.09 23.60
C MET A 1 8.03 -12.27 23.94
N GLN A 2 8.86 -12.81 23.06
CA GLN A 2 10.30 -13.00 23.32
C GLN A 2 11.02 -11.65 23.18
N ASP A 3 11.88 -11.31 24.16
CA ASP A 3 12.75 -10.13 24.05
C ASP A 3 13.75 -10.32 22.91
N LEU A 4 14.06 -9.23 22.18
CA LEU A 4 15.00 -9.26 21.07
C LEU A 4 16.13 -8.25 21.29
N LEU A 5 17.31 -8.59 20.80
CA LEU A 5 18.44 -7.67 20.70
C LEU A 5 18.96 -7.69 19.25
N PHE A 6 18.66 -6.63 18.49
CA PHE A 6 19.31 -6.38 17.20
C PHE A 6 20.71 -5.88 17.50
N HIS A 7 21.71 -6.74 17.32
CA HIS A 7 23.04 -6.53 17.88
C HIS A 7 24.08 -6.16 16.82
N ASP A 8 24.85 -5.12 17.11
CA ASP A 8 26.02 -4.64 16.33
C ASP A 8 25.68 -4.23 14.90
N ALA A 9 24.73 -3.29 14.76
CA ALA A 9 24.26 -2.76 13.50
C ALA A 9 24.81 -1.36 13.21
N THR A 10 24.67 -0.91 11.95
CA THR A 10 24.53 0.50 11.63
C THR A 10 23.05 0.86 11.71
N VAL A 11 22.65 1.63 12.72
CA VAL A 11 21.26 2.00 12.97
C VAL A 11 20.93 3.33 12.31
N VAL A 12 19.93 3.34 11.41
CA VAL A 12 19.35 4.56 10.82
C VAL A 12 18.09 4.89 11.60
N THR A 13 18.17 5.85 12.48
CA THR A 13 17.14 6.06 13.51
C THR A 13 15.83 6.64 12.99
N MET A 14 15.89 7.46 11.96
CA MET A 14 14.76 8.26 11.46
C MET A 14 14.08 9.10 12.55
N ASP A 15 14.75 9.32 13.68
CA ASP A 15 14.38 10.28 14.72
C ASP A 15 14.47 11.74 14.21
N ARG A 16 14.28 12.73 15.09
CA ARG A 16 14.33 14.14 14.69
C ARG A 16 15.67 14.56 14.09
N GLU A 17 16.77 13.98 14.60
CA GLU A 17 18.14 14.28 14.18
C GLU A 17 18.57 13.48 12.94
N ARG A 18 17.80 12.47 12.50
CA ARG A 18 18.14 11.57 11.40
C ARG A 18 19.50 10.89 11.57
N SER A 19 19.74 10.42 12.78
CA SER A 19 21.04 9.85 13.18
C SER A 19 21.36 8.55 12.43
N VAL A 20 22.65 8.37 12.11
CA VAL A 20 23.21 7.10 11.61
C VAL A 20 24.26 6.68 12.63
N LEU A 21 23.98 5.61 13.38
CA LEU A 21 24.76 5.17 14.52
C LEU A 21 25.44 3.83 14.21
N GLU A 22 26.76 3.83 14.14
CA GLU A 22 27.55 2.62 13.92
C GLU A 22 27.73 1.82 15.21
N HIS A 23 27.98 0.51 15.10
CA HIS A 23 28.20 -0.40 16.23
C HIS A 23 27.17 -0.23 17.34
N THR A 24 25.91 -0.11 16.95
CA THR A 24 24.78 0.17 17.82
C THR A 24 23.83 -1.03 17.87
N SER A 25 23.24 -1.27 19.04
CA SER A 25 22.21 -2.29 19.23
C SER A 25 20.88 -1.66 19.61
N VAL A 26 19.81 -2.34 19.24
CA VAL A 26 18.44 -1.98 19.58
C VAL A 26 17.83 -3.12 20.40
N ALA A 27 17.47 -2.83 21.66
CA ALA A 27 16.82 -3.78 22.55
C ALA A 27 15.30 -3.59 22.50
N VAL A 28 14.60 -4.72 22.39
CA VAL A 28 13.13 -4.80 22.29
C VAL A 28 12.59 -5.68 23.40
N ARG A 29 11.60 -5.17 24.11
CA ARG A 29 10.85 -5.89 25.16
C ARG A 29 9.36 -5.58 25.02
N ASP A 30 8.52 -6.59 25.18
CA ASP A 30 7.05 -6.47 25.10
C ASP A 30 6.59 -5.73 23.83
N GLY A 31 7.26 -6.00 22.70
CA GLY A 31 6.94 -5.39 21.41
C GLY A 31 7.45 -3.97 21.19
N ARG A 32 8.13 -3.38 22.19
CA ARG A 32 8.62 -1.98 22.14
C ARG A 32 10.13 -1.90 22.22
N ILE A 33 10.68 -0.89 21.59
CA ILE A 33 12.08 -0.50 21.72
C ILE A 33 12.26 0.04 23.13
N VAL A 34 13.15 -0.57 23.91
CA VAL A 34 13.44 -0.12 25.29
C VAL A 34 14.76 0.64 25.39
N GLU A 35 15.70 0.37 24.51
CA GLU A 35 16.99 1.05 24.51
C GLU A 35 17.66 0.97 23.14
N VAL A 36 18.37 2.04 22.79
CA VAL A 36 19.30 2.10 21.65
C VAL A 36 20.63 2.56 22.19
N GLY A 37 21.68 1.79 21.97
CA GLY A 37 22.98 2.10 22.56
C GLY A 37 24.15 1.29 21.99
N PRO A 38 25.40 1.59 22.44
CA PRO A 38 26.59 0.93 21.93
C PRO A 38 26.54 -0.59 22.09
N ALA A 39 26.82 -1.32 21.01
CA ALA A 39 26.69 -2.78 20.95
C ALA A 39 27.42 -3.51 22.08
N LYS A 40 28.65 -3.09 22.38
CA LYS A 40 29.48 -3.69 23.45
C LYS A 40 28.83 -3.60 24.83
N ALA A 41 28.16 -2.50 25.14
CA ALA A 41 27.47 -2.30 26.43
C ALA A 41 26.14 -3.10 26.49
N MET A 42 25.43 -3.13 25.37
CA MET A 42 24.10 -3.74 25.29
C MET A 42 24.16 -5.27 25.40
N ARG A 43 25.20 -5.91 24.87
CA ARG A 43 25.35 -7.37 24.83
C ARG A 43 25.26 -8.03 26.21
N GLY A 44 25.92 -7.46 27.22
CA GLY A 44 25.88 -7.99 28.59
C GLY A 44 24.61 -7.61 29.36
N LYS A 45 23.98 -6.48 29.01
CA LYS A 45 22.77 -6.00 29.66
C LYS A 45 21.51 -6.78 29.25
N TYR A 46 21.49 -7.32 28.02
CA TYR A 46 20.36 -8.04 27.42
C TYR A 46 20.76 -9.49 27.05
N ASP A 47 21.45 -10.17 27.95
CA ASP A 47 22.00 -11.52 27.76
C ASP A 47 20.93 -12.61 27.57
N SER A 48 19.73 -12.41 28.12
CA SER A 48 18.57 -13.31 28.01
C SER A 48 17.73 -13.09 26.74
N ALA A 49 17.95 -11.99 26.03
CA ALA A 49 17.20 -11.69 24.80
C ALA A 49 17.66 -12.59 23.63
N LYS A 50 16.75 -12.92 22.73
CA LYS A 50 17.10 -13.53 21.46
C LYS A 50 17.92 -12.52 20.64
N ILE A 51 19.12 -12.93 20.23
CA ILE A 51 20.01 -12.09 19.45
C ILE A 51 19.69 -12.24 17.98
N VAL A 52 19.42 -11.10 17.34
CA VAL A 52 19.44 -10.92 15.89
C VAL A 52 20.80 -10.32 15.55
N ASP A 53 21.69 -11.13 14.98
CA ASP A 53 23.01 -10.66 14.57
C ASP A 53 22.89 -9.67 13.40
N CYS A 54 23.28 -8.42 13.65
CA CYS A 54 23.24 -7.33 12.69
C CYS A 54 24.64 -6.87 12.24
N THR A 55 25.66 -7.67 12.49
CA THR A 55 27.00 -7.42 11.96
C THR A 55 26.95 -7.24 10.44
N ARG A 56 27.47 -6.12 9.93
CA ARG A 56 27.39 -5.72 8.51
C ARG A 56 25.98 -5.56 7.96
N LYS A 57 25.01 -5.27 8.84
CA LYS A 57 23.63 -4.91 8.43
C LYS A 57 23.29 -3.50 8.89
N ALA A 58 22.42 -2.85 8.15
CA ALA A 58 21.70 -1.69 8.64
C ALA A 58 20.40 -2.12 9.33
N VAL A 59 20.03 -1.46 10.45
CA VAL A 59 18.72 -1.53 11.07
C VAL A 59 17.98 -0.24 10.81
N LEU A 60 16.80 -0.34 10.21
CA LEU A 60 15.92 0.79 9.88
C LEU A 60 14.54 0.57 10.49
N PRO A 61 13.73 1.64 10.67
CA PRO A 61 12.28 1.47 10.82
C PRO A 61 11.72 0.70 9.63
N GLY A 62 10.72 -0.12 9.88
CA GLY A 62 10.00 -0.79 8.81
C GLY A 62 9.39 0.20 7.82
N MET A 63 9.29 -0.20 6.56
CA MET A 63 8.73 0.65 5.52
C MET A 63 7.21 0.70 5.61
N VAL A 64 6.66 1.87 5.25
CA VAL A 64 5.23 2.16 5.26
C VAL A 64 4.71 2.35 3.84
N ASP A 65 3.85 1.46 3.40
CA ASP A 65 3.20 1.49 2.09
C ASP A 65 1.81 2.13 2.19
N LEU A 66 1.65 3.37 1.76
CA LEU A 66 0.37 4.10 1.90
C LEU A 66 -0.68 3.76 0.85
N HIS A 67 -0.42 2.80 -0.01
CA HIS A 67 -1.41 2.40 -1.01
C HIS A 67 -1.14 1.00 -1.53
N GLY A 68 -1.98 0.09 -1.15
CA GLY A 68 -2.01 -1.27 -1.65
C GLY A 68 -3.43 -1.74 -1.96
N TYR A 69 -3.52 -2.90 -2.57
CA TYR A 69 -4.78 -3.58 -2.83
C TYR A 69 -4.69 -5.02 -2.34
N LEU A 70 -5.66 -5.43 -1.52
CA LEU A 70 -5.97 -6.83 -1.29
C LEU A 70 -6.83 -7.33 -2.47
N GLY A 71 -6.73 -8.59 -2.84
CA GLY A 71 -7.47 -9.18 -3.95
C GLY A 71 -6.78 -9.07 -5.32
N GLY A 72 -5.58 -8.48 -5.40
CA GLY A 72 -4.86 -8.26 -6.66
C GLY A 72 -3.53 -8.99 -6.81
N SER A 73 -3.03 -9.65 -5.77
CA SER A 73 -1.70 -10.30 -5.80
C SER A 73 -1.66 -11.53 -6.67
N LEU A 74 -2.75 -12.26 -6.79
CA LEU A 74 -2.89 -13.40 -7.68
C LEU A 74 -3.03 -12.99 -9.17
N LEU A 75 -3.25 -11.71 -9.48
CA LEU A 75 -3.49 -11.22 -10.84
C LEU A 75 -2.23 -10.64 -11.50
N LYS A 76 -1.03 -11.01 -11.04
CA LYS A 76 0.23 -10.50 -11.57
C LYS A 76 0.30 -10.65 -13.10
N SER A 77 0.49 -9.51 -13.78
CA SER A 77 0.65 -9.41 -15.24
C SER A 77 -0.51 -9.91 -16.12
N VAL A 78 -1.61 -10.42 -15.56
CA VAL A 78 -2.79 -10.85 -16.35
C VAL A 78 -3.32 -9.66 -17.14
N GLY A 79 -3.48 -9.83 -18.45
CA GLY A 79 -3.99 -8.79 -19.35
C GLY A 79 -3.09 -7.56 -19.49
N GLN A 80 -1.80 -7.63 -19.16
CA GLN A 80 -0.88 -6.49 -19.21
C GLN A 80 -0.81 -5.86 -20.62
N ALA A 81 -1.01 -6.65 -21.66
CA ALA A 81 -1.01 -6.18 -23.05
C ALA A 81 -2.23 -5.32 -23.43
N LEU A 82 -3.29 -5.28 -22.61
CA LEU A 82 -4.49 -4.48 -22.88
C LEU A 82 -4.30 -2.96 -22.67
N GLY A 83 -3.17 -2.56 -22.04
CA GLY A 83 -2.97 -1.21 -21.57
C GLY A 83 -3.68 -0.91 -20.24
N GLY A 84 -3.16 0.07 -19.49
CA GLY A 84 -3.49 0.26 -18.08
C GLY A 84 -4.97 0.46 -17.77
N GLY A 85 -5.66 1.31 -18.52
CA GLY A 85 -7.07 1.64 -18.24
C GLY A 85 -8.02 0.47 -18.52
N VAL A 86 -7.89 -0.17 -19.68
CA VAL A 86 -8.75 -1.31 -20.08
C VAL A 86 -8.51 -2.49 -19.15
N ARG A 87 -7.24 -2.84 -18.89
CA ARG A 87 -6.88 -3.91 -17.96
C ARG A 87 -7.47 -3.69 -16.58
N ARG A 88 -7.34 -2.49 -16.03
CA ARG A 88 -7.88 -2.18 -14.71
C ARG A 88 -9.38 -2.37 -14.66
N THR A 89 -10.12 -1.80 -15.59
CA THR A 89 -11.59 -1.93 -15.64
C THR A 89 -12.03 -3.40 -15.73
N MET A 90 -11.34 -4.19 -16.54
CA MET A 90 -11.59 -5.62 -16.66
C MET A 90 -11.41 -6.34 -15.32
N LEU A 91 -10.25 -6.19 -14.67
CA LEU A 91 -9.96 -6.88 -13.41
C LEU A 91 -10.92 -6.45 -12.28
N GLU A 92 -11.26 -5.17 -12.20
CA GLU A 92 -12.19 -4.64 -11.21
C GLU A 92 -13.61 -5.21 -11.37
N ASN A 93 -14.03 -5.53 -12.58
CA ASN A 93 -15.34 -6.16 -12.83
C ASN A 93 -15.33 -7.66 -12.56
N LEU A 94 -14.18 -8.33 -12.74
CA LEU A 94 -14.07 -9.77 -12.54
C LEU A 94 -13.94 -10.17 -11.07
N LEU A 95 -13.36 -9.34 -10.21
CA LEU A 95 -13.21 -9.67 -8.79
C LEU A 95 -14.57 -9.95 -8.09
N PRO A 96 -15.63 -9.15 -8.27
CA PRO A 96 -16.95 -9.45 -7.72
C PRO A 96 -17.61 -10.71 -8.28
N ASP A 97 -17.24 -11.15 -9.47
CA ASP A 97 -17.87 -12.26 -10.16
C ASP A 97 -17.14 -13.60 -9.99
N ALA A 98 -15.82 -13.61 -10.02
CA ALA A 98 -15.05 -14.84 -10.12
C ALA A 98 -14.30 -15.25 -8.84
N THR A 99 -14.32 -14.41 -7.78
CA THR A 99 -13.61 -14.70 -6.53
C THR A 99 -14.51 -15.34 -5.47
N ASP A 100 -13.90 -16.17 -4.62
CA ASP A 100 -14.48 -16.81 -3.46
C ASP A 100 -13.69 -16.50 -2.18
N GLU A 101 -14.09 -17.07 -1.04
CA GLU A 101 -13.41 -16.88 0.24
C GLU A 101 -11.95 -17.38 0.20
N GLU A 102 -11.67 -18.49 -0.49
CA GLU A 102 -10.32 -19.02 -0.64
C GLU A 102 -9.42 -18.07 -1.46
N TRP A 103 -9.96 -17.41 -2.48
CA TRP A 103 -9.25 -16.36 -3.20
C TRP A 103 -8.76 -15.27 -2.26
N TRP A 104 -9.65 -14.74 -1.41
CA TRP A 104 -9.31 -13.64 -0.50
C TRP A 104 -8.35 -14.06 0.60
N GLU A 105 -8.42 -15.32 1.07
CA GLU A 105 -7.46 -15.88 2.00
C GLU A 105 -6.07 -15.94 1.37
N VAL A 106 -5.95 -16.63 0.23
CA VAL A 106 -4.65 -16.89 -0.42
C VAL A 106 -4.04 -15.63 -1.02
N ASP A 107 -4.85 -14.75 -1.63
CA ASP A 107 -4.38 -13.45 -2.12
C ASP A 107 -3.82 -12.58 -1.01
N THR A 108 -4.50 -12.54 0.14
CA THR A 108 -4.02 -11.79 1.31
C THR A 108 -2.70 -12.36 1.84
N GLN A 109 -2.58 -13.68 1.92
CA GLN A 109 -1.35 -14.36 2.31
C GLN A 109 -0.19 -14.00 1.36
N LEU A 110 -0.40 -14.14 0.05
CA LEU A 110 0.60 -13.81 -0.97
C LEU A 110 1.00 -12.33 -0.93
N ASN A 111 0.02 -11.44 -0.73
CA ASN A 111 0.21 -10.00 -0.59
C ASN A 111 1.10 -9.66 0.61
N ALA A 112 0.78 -10.23 1.76
CA ALA A 112 1.54 -9.99 2.99
C ALA A 112 2.96 -10.57 2.90
N LEU A 113 3.13 -11.77 2.35
CA LEU A 113 4.44 -12.38 2.13
C LEU A 113 5.34 -11.48 1.28
N GLU A 114 4.85 -11.01 0.14
CA GLU A 114 5.63 -10.16 -0.75
C GLU A 114 6.09 -8.89 -0.05
N ARG A 115 5.19 -8.19 0.65
CA ARG A 115 5.49 -6.94 1.36
C ARG A 115 6.49 -7.14 2.50
N ILE A 116 6.29 -8.14 3.33
CA ILE A 116 7.24 -8.46 4.42
C ILE A 116 8.62 -8.76 3.84
N LYS A 117 8.70 -9.55 2.76
CA LYS A 117 9.98 -9.88 2.11
C LYS A 117 10.65 -8.68 1.47
N MET A 118 9.92 -7.61 1.19
CA MET A 118 10.43 -6.33 0.67
C MET A 118 10.62 -5.27 1.77
N GLY A 119 10.40 -5.62 3.05
CA GLY A 119 10.66 -4.73 4.20
C GLY A 119 9.49 -3.84 4.60
N THR A 120 8.31 -4.02 4.04
CA THR A 120 7.12 -3.32 4.49
C THR A 120 6.60 -3.94 5.79
N THR A 121 6.43 -3.13 6.83
CA THR A 121 5.86 -3.52 8.12
C THR A 121 4.47 -2.96 8.36
N CYS A 122 4.12 -1.88 7.64
CA CYS A 122 2.83 -1.21 7.77
C CYS A 122 2.30 -0.81 6.39
N MET A 123 1.01 -1.01 6.16
CA MET A 123 0.38 -0.56 4.91
C MET A 123 -1.02 0.02 5.11
N PHE A 124 -1.45 0.89 4.19
CA PHE A 124 -2.86 1.16 3.93
C PHE A 124 -3.28 0.38 2.69
N SER A 125 -4.33 -0.42 2.79
CA SER A 125 -4.77 -1.27 1.68
C SER A 125 -6.28 -1.26 1.51
N MET A 126 -6.73 -1.17 0.26
CA MET A 126 -8.15 -1.29 -0.08
C MET A 126 -8.54 -2.76 -0.25
N MET A 127 -9.82 -3.05 0.02
CA MET A 127 -10.45 -4.36 -0.26
C MET A 127 -10.78 -4.51 -1.75
N GLY A 128 -9.75 -4.69 -2.59
CA GLY A 128 -9.88 -4.66 -4.04
C GLY A 128 -10.02 -3.22 -4.58
N GLY A 129 -9.72 -2.99 -5.83
CA GLY A 129 -9.84 -1.67 -6.44
C GLY A 129 -11.29 -1.16 -6.51
N ASN A 130 -11.77 -0.92 -7.72
CA ASN A 130 -13.17 -0.51 -7.94
C ASN A 130 -14.18 -1.67 -7.80
N GLY A 131 -13.69 -2.89 -7.67
CA GLY A 131 -14.51 -4.10 -7.51
C GLY A 131 -14.44 -4.66 -6.09
N THR A 132 -14.53 -3.78 -5.09
CA THR A 132 -14.40 -4.18 -3.68
C THR A 132 -15.41 -5.26 -3.29
N ARG A 133 -15.00 -6.17 -2.41
CA ARG A 133 -15.85 -7.21 -1.82
C ARG A 133 -16.29 -6.80 -0.41
N THR A 134 -16.86 -5.59 -0.31
CA THR A 134 -17.56 -5.10 0.90
C THR A 134 -19.06 -5.36 0.86
N ASP A 135 -19.52 -6.09 -0.17
CA ASP A 135 -20.86 -6.67 -0.28
C ASP A 135 -21.19 -7.66 0.83
N ASP A 136 -20.18 -8.32 1.38
CA ASP A 136 -20.30 -9.17 2.56
C ASP A 136 -19.07 -8.94 3.48
N VAL A 137 -19.29 -8.93 4.79
CA VAL A 137 -18.22 -8.72 5.79
C VAL A 137 -17.22 -9.86 5.83
N VAL A 138 -17.58 -11.05 5.37
CA VAL A 138 -16.75 -12.26 5.42
C VAL A 138 -15.41 -12.05 4.73
N PHE A 139 -15.37 -11.38 3.58
CA PHE A 139 -14.14 -11.15 2.83
C PHE A 139 -13.15 -10.26 3.59
N THR A 140 -13.66 -9.19 4.21
CA THR A 140 -12.83 -8.32 5.06
C THR A 140 -12.35 -9.05 6.31
N GLN A 141 -13.20 -9.87 6.93
CA GLN A 141 -12.84 -10.66 8.11
C GLN A 141 -11.76 -11.70 7.79
N ILE A 142 -11.84 -12.36 6.64
CA ILE A 142 -10.81 -13.28 6.15
C ILE A 142 -9.48 -12.53 5.99
N ALA A 143 -9.49 -11.40 5.30
CA ALA A 143 -8.29 -10.60 5.07
C ALA A 143 -7.67 -10.14 6.40
N ALA A 144 -8.47 -9.60 7.32
CA ALA A 144 -8.00 -9.15 8.63
C ALA A 144 -7.39 -10.30 9.45
N ARG A 145 -8.04 -11.44 9.50
CA ARG A 145 -7.54 -12.64 10.19
C ARG A 145 -6.17 -13.08 9.64
N GLU A 146 -6.02 -13.12 8.32
CA GLU A 146 -4.76 -13.54 7.70
C GLU A 146 -3.64 -12.51 7.95
N LEU A 147 -3.91 -11.23 7.87
CA LEU A 147 -2.95 -10.17 8.16
C LEU A 147 -2.47 -10.21 9.62
N GLU A 148 -3.39 -10.40 10.58
CA GLU A 148 -3.04 -10.60 12.00
C GLU A 148 -2.18 -11.86 12.21
N ARG A 149 -2.55 -12.98 11.59
CA ARG A 149 -1.84 -14.25 11.70
C ARG A 149 -0.41 -14.14 11.17
N ILE A 150 -0.25 -13.54 9.99
CA ILE A 150 1.04 -13.37 9.32
C ILE A 150 1.88 -12.30 10.01
N GLY A 151 1.24 -11.26 10.53
CA GLY A 151 1.91 -10.20 11.25
C GLY A 151 2.28 -8.99 10.37
N LEU A 152 1.47 -8.63 9.38
CA LEU A 152 1.64 -7.40 8.63
C LEU A 152 0.65 -6.34 9.14
N ARG A 153 1.17 -5.27 9.74
CA ARG A 153 0.34 -4.15 10.18
C ARG A 153 -0.39 -3.53 9.00
N THR A 154 -1.72 -3.44 9.09
CA THR A 154 -2.51 -2.98 7.96
C THR A 154 -3.68 -2.12 8.42
N ARG A 155 -3.90 -0.99 7.75
CA ARG A 155 -5.18 -0.28 7.80
C ARG A 155 -5.97 -0.62 6.54
N ILE A 156 -7.11 -1.30 6.71
CA ILE A 156 -7.98 -1.72 5.59
C ILE A 156 -8.97 -0.61 5.29
N GLY A 157 -8.93 -0.06 4.08
CA GLY A 157 -9.86 0.93 3.58
C GLY A 157 -11.17 0.30 3.10
N LEU A 158 -12.27 0.59 3.78
CA LEU A 158 -13.61 0.08 3.50
C LEU A 158 -14.42 1.10 2.69
N GLY A 159 -15.17 0.64 1.71
CA GLY A 159 -16.02 1.51 0.91
C GLY A 159 -16.76 0.79 -0.19
N PRO A 160 -17.65 1.49 -0.90
CA PRO A 160 -18.43 0.91 -1.97
C PRO A 160 -17.62 0.72 -3.25
N ALA A 161 -17.99 -0.28 -4.02
CA ALA A 161 -17.62 -0.39 -5.43
C ALA A 161 -18.22 0.79 -6.24
N ARG A 162 -17.73 0.94 -7.48
CA ARG A 162 -18.32 1.93 -8.39
C ARG A 162 -19.75 1.54 -8.81
N PRO A 163 -20.59 2.54 -9.11
CA PRO A 163 -21.92 2.29 -9.68
C PRO A 163 -21.82 1.49 -10.99
N PRO A 164 -22.93 0.90 -11.50
CA PRO A 164 -24.30 1.12 -11.05
C PRO A 164 -24.68 0.34 -9.79
N TRP A 165 -25.72 0.80 -9.11
CA TRP A 165 -26.36 0.14 -7.99
C TRP A 165 -27.87 -0.06 -8.25
N PRO A 166 -28.54 -1.14 -7.78
CA PRO A 166 -27.91 -2.27 -7.09
C PRO A 166 -26.94 -3.02 -8.01
N ARG A 167 -25.97 -3.72 -7.41
CA ARG A 167 -24.94 -4.47 -8.13
C ARG A 167 -25.05 -5.97 -7.82
N ALA A 168 -24.90 -6.82 -8.85
CA ALA A 168 -24.78 -8.26 -8.67
C ALA A 168 -23.38 -8.65 -8.20
N PHE A 169 -23.32 -9.53 -7.21
CA PHE A 169 -22.10 -10.16 -6.72
C PHE A 169 -22.27 -11.66 -6.75
N SER A 170 -21.23 -12.35 -7.19
CA SER A 170 -21.21 -13.81 -7.24
C SER A 170 -20.56 -14.42 -6.01
N TYR A 171 -21.13 -15.52 -5.55
CA TYR A 171 -20.66 -16.33 -4.43
C TYR A 171 -20.46 -17.76 -4.92
N TRP A 172 -19.25 -18.27 -4.72
CA TRP A 172 -18.87 -19.59 -5.13
C TRP A 172 -18.72 -20.52 -3.93
N GLN A 173 -19.46 -21.62 -3.92
CA GLN A 173 -19.41 -22.62 -2.86
C GLN A 173 -19.39 -24.01 -3.43
N GLY A 174 -18.31 -24.78 -3.17
CA GLY A 174 -18.15 -26.12 -3.76
C GLY A 174 -18.16 -26.14 -5.30
N GLY A 175 -17.71 -25.06 -5.95
CA GLY A 175 -17.75 -24.91 -7.42
C GLY A 175 -19.10 -24.46 -7.99
N VAL A 176 -20.11 -24.27 -7.15
CA VAL A 176 -21.43 -23.78 -7.56
C VAL A 176 -21.52 -22.28 -7.40
N LYS A 177 -21.91 -21.57 -8.47
CA LYS A 177 -22.12 -20.12 -8.50
C LYS A 177 -23.54 -19.78 -8.04
N SER A 178 -23.67 -18.82 -7.15
CA SER A 178 -24.92 -18.13 -6.83
C SER A 178 -24.71 -16.62 -6.91
N GLU A 179 -25.78 -15.86 -7.12
CA GLU A 179 -25.71 -14.41 -7.24
C GLU A 179 -26.64 -13.74 -6.23
N ARG A 180 -26.18 -12.59 -5.69
CA ARG A 180 -26.99 -11.71 -4.85
C ARG A 180 -26.91 -10.30 -5.40
N SER A 181 -28.08 -9.65 -5.50
CA SER A 181 -28.14 -8.21 -5.78
C SER A 181 -27.99 -7.45 -4.48
N VAL A 182 -27.00 -6.58 -4.40
CA VAL A 182 -26.67 -5.82 -3.18
C VAL A 182 -26.82 -4.34 -3.47
N THR A 183 -27.46 -3.60 -2.55
CA THR A 183 -27.64 -2.16 -2.68
C THR A 183 -26.45 -1.38 -2.10
N PHE A 184 -26.37 -0.11 -2.43
CA PHE A 184 -25.34 0.79 -1.88
C PHE A 184 -25.44 0.88 -0.35
N GLU A 185 -26.68 1.01 0.17
CA GLU A 185 -26.97 1.12 1.61
C GLU A 185 -26.53 -0.13 2.37
N GLN A 186 -26.69 -1.31 1.76
CA GLN A 186 -26.25 -2.57 2.35
C GLN A 186 -24.72 -2.60 2.48
N VAL A 187 -23.99 -2.12 1.46
CA VAL A 187 -22.52 -2.02 1.53
C VAL A 187 -22.08 -1.02 2.60
N ILE A 188 -22.70 0.15 2.67
CA ILE A 188 -22.39 1.13 3.72
C ILE A 188 -22.71 0.56 5.11
N GLY A 189 -23.82 -0.16 5.26
CA GLY A 189 -24.16 -0.87 6.49
C GLY A 189 -23.13 -1.95 6.89
N ASN A 190 -22.57 -2.69 5.92
CA ASN A 190 -21.48 -3.64 6.17
C ASN A 190 -20.21 -2.93 6.63
N CYS A 191 -19.85 -1.81 6.00
CA CYS A 191 -18.70 -1.00 6.44
C CYS A 191 -18.90 -0.49 7.88
N ASP A 192 -20.07 0.04 8.19
CA ASP A 192 -20.43 0.51 9.54
C ASP A 192 -20.34 -0.61 10.60
N ARG A 193 -20.81 -1.81 10.25
CA ARG A 193 -20.74 -2.99 11.13
C ARG A 193 -19.30 -3.39 11.42
N ILE A 194 -18.44 -3.46 10.40
CA ILE A 194 -17.01 -3.81 10.58
C ILE A 194 -16.33 -2.79 11.50
N LEU A 195 -16.53 -1.49 11.26
CA LEU A 195 -15.95 -0.42 12.07
C LEU A 195 -16.47 -0.47 13.51
N THR A 196 -17.79 -0.71 13.69
CA THR A 196 -18.38 -0.82 15.02
C THR A 196 -17.85 -2.02 15.80
N ASP A 197 -17.71 -3.18 15.15
CA ASP A 197 -17.22 -4.40 15.78
C ASP A 197 -15.74 -4.28 16.14
N HIS A 198 -14.94 -3.62 15.29
CA HIS A 198 -13.54 -3.33 15.59
C HIS A 198 -13.38 -2.42 16.82
N ALA A 199 -14.17 -1.35 16.90
CA ALA A 199 -14.12 -0.42 18.04
C ALA A 199 -14.47 -1.08 19.38
N LYS A 200 -15.30 -2.15 19.36
CA LYS A 200 -15.66 -2.92 20.57
C LYS A 200 -14.58 -3.91 21.00
N ASN A 201 -13.91 -4.53 20.03
CA ASN A 201 -13.03 -5.69 20.30
C ASN A 201 -11.58 -5.30 20.59
N GLY A 202 -11.22 -4.02 20.41
CA GLY A 202 -9.86 -3.51 20.68
C GLY A 202 -8.81 -3.97 19.66
N GLY A 203 -7.64 -3.33 19.68
CA GLY A 203 -6.66 -3.39 18.63
C GLY A 203 -5.73 -4.59 18.61
N GLY A 204 -5.58 -5.16 17.43
CA GLY A 204 -4.39 -5.88 16.98
C GLY A 204 -3.49 -4.95 16.15
N ILE A 205 -2.83 -5.53 15.16
CA ILE A 205 -2.04 -4.79 14.16
C ILE A 205 -2.88 -4.44 12.91
N VAL A 206 -4.11 -4.95 12.81
CA VAL A 206 -5.07 -4.59 11.75
C VAL A 206 -6.05 -3.56 12.28
N ASP A 207 -6.18 -2.48 11.53
CA ASP A 207 -7.06 -1.34 11.76
C ASP A 207 -7.88 -1.04 10.50
N TYR A 208 -8.86 -0.16 10.58
CA TYR A 208 -9.73 0.16 9.47
C TYR A 208 -9.80 1.66 9.22
N GLY A 209 -9.99 2.00 7.95
CA GLY A 209 -10.33 3.32 7.48
C GLY A 209 -11.48 3.24 6.49
N VAL A 210 -11.90 4.36 5.94
CA VAL A 210 -12.87 4.40 4.86
C VAL A 210 -12.23 4.87 3.57
N ALA A 211 -12.74 4.39 2.44
CA ALA A 211 -12.17 4.68 1.13
C ALA A 211 -13.26 4.88 0.07
N LEU A 212 -12.97 5.77 -0.87
CA LEU A 212 -13.67 5.81 -2.15
C LEU A 212 -12.68 5.47 -3.26
N SER A 213 -13.14 4.69 -4.21
CA SER A 213 -12.31 4.37 -5.37
C SER A 213 -11.85 5.62 -6.11
N ARG A 214 -12.72 6.59 -6.29
CA ARG A 214 -12.43 7.86 -6.94
C ARG A 214 -13.55 8.86 -6.69
N ILE A 215 -13.18 10.11 -6.39
CA ILE A 215 -14.06 11.26 -6.54
C ILE A 215 -13.90 11.78 -7.98
N GLY A 216 -15.01 12.01 -8.68
CA GLY A 216 -14.99 12.55 -10.04
C GLY A 216 -14.39 13.95 -10.07
N ASN A 217 -13.77 14.31 -11.18
CA ASN A 217 -13.41 15.67 -11.51
C ASN A 217 -14.46 16.21 -12.48
N ARG A 218 -14.93 17.42 -12.26
CA ARG A 218 -15.75 18.14 -13.23
C ARG A 218 -14.83 18.59 -14.36
N ASN A 219 -14.94 17.92 -15.49
CA ASN A 219 -14.32 18.38 -16.72
C ASN A 219 -15.46 18.72 -17.67
N GLU A 220 -15.55 19.98 -18.10
CA GLU A 220 -16.55 20.45 -19.06
C GLU A 220 -16.50 19.68 -20.39
N HIS A 221 -15.37 19.01 -20.65
CA HIS A 221 -15.16 18.16 -21.81
C HIS A 221 -15.25 16.65 -21.49
N ASP A 222 -15.64 16.24 -20.24
CA ASP A 222 -15.86 14.84 -19.91
C ASP A 222 -17.24 14.42 -20.48
N PRO A 223 -17.28 13.61 -21.54
CA PRO A 223 -18.54 13.21 -22.17
C PRO A 223 -19.43 12.35 -21.25
N VAL A 224 -18.91 11.94 -20.11
CA VAL A 224 -19.59 11.11 -19.11
C VAL A 224 -20.11 11.95 -17.93
N TRP A 225 -19.88 13.28 -17.92
CA TRP A 225 -20.41 14.13 -16.87
C TRP A 225 -21.92 14.35 -17.04
N SER A 226 -22.71 14.02 -16.02
CA SER A 226 -24.14 14.25 -16.00
C SER A 226 -24.60 14.69 -14.61
N PRO A 227 -25.81 15.33 -14.48
CA PRO A 227 -26.38 15.66 -13.19
C PRO A 227 -26.58 14.43 -12.27
N GLU A 228 -26.91 13.28 -12.85
CA GLU A 228 -27.08 12.02 -12.10
C GLU A 228 -25.75 11.55 -11.54
N ARG A 229 -24.67 11.67 -12.29
CA ARG A 229 -23.32 11.34 -11.82
C ARG A 229 -22.88 12.29 -10.70
N GLU A 230 -23.16 13.58 -10.81
CA GLU A 230 -22.88 14.54 -9.76
C GLU A 230 -23.66 14.25 -8.48
N ALA A 231 -24.96 13.99 -8.59
CA ALA A 231 -25.79 13.58 -7.46
C ALA A 231 -25.24 12.32 -6.79
N TRP A 232 -24.80 11.36 -7.60
CA TRP A 232 -24.20 10.12 -7.09
C TRP A 232 -22.86 10.36 -6.35
N ILE A 233 -22.00 11.24 -6.85
CA ILE A 233 -20.76 11.62 -6.17
C ILE A 233 -21.08 12.20 -4.79
N ARG A 234 -22.09 13.07 -4.68
CA ARG A 234 -22.53 13.64 -3.41
C ARG A 234 -23.06 12.57 -2.45
N THR A 235 -23.90 11.66 -2.93
CA THR A 235 -24.43 10.54 -2.14
C THR A 235 -23.30 9.68 -1.54
N GLN A 236 -22.30 9.33 -2.36
CA GLN A 236 -21.16 8.56 -1.87
C GLN A 236 -20.31 9.36 -0.87
N ALA A 237 -20.07 10.64 -1.16
CA ALA A 237 -19.29 11.51 -0.29
C ALA A 237 -19.96 11.68 1.09
N GLU A 238 -21.27 11.87 1.12
CA GLU A 238 -22.06 11.99 2.36
C GLU A 238 -22.03 10.70 3.19
N ALA A 239 -22.22 9.54 2.55
CA ALA A 239 -22.16 8.25 3.22
C ALA A 239 -20.78 7.97 3.83
N ILE A 240 -19.72 8.20 3.08
CA ILE A 240 -18.34 7.99 3.55
C ILE A 240 -17.93 9.00 4.60
N ARG A 241 -18.34 10.27 4.46
CA ARG A 241 -18.13 11.29 5.48
C ARG A 241 -18.83 10.89 6.79
N GLY A 242 -20.08 10.41 6.70
CA GLY A 242 -20.82 9.94 7.87
C GLY A 242 -20.12 8.80 8.61
N LEU A 243 -19.56 7.81 7.89
CA LEU A 243 -18.75 6.75 8.49
C LEU A 243 -17.45 7.29 9.10
N LYS A 244 -16.74 8.16 8.37
CA LYS A 244 -15.49 8.79 8.82
C LYS A 244 -15.69 9.54 10.14
N GLU A 245 -16.69 10.40 10.20
CA GLU A 245 -17.01 11.22 11.39
C GLU A 245 -17.50 10.37 12.56
N LYS A 246 -18.41 9.40 12.30
CA LYS A 246 -18.96 8.51 13.32
C LYS A 246 -17.88 7.68 14.04
N HIS A 247 -16.90 7.19 13.28
CA HIS A 247 -15.88 6.28 13.80
C HIS A 247 -14.52 6.93 14.03
N GLY A 248 -14.31 8.19 13.62
CA GLY A 248 -13.04 8.89 13.76
C GLY A 248 -11.89 8.25 12.99
N VAL A 249 -12.16 7.76 11.77
CA VAL A 249 -11.21 6.96 10.97
C VAL A 249 -10.66 7.73 9.78
N THR A 250 -9.49 7.29 9.28
CA THR A 250 -8.83 7.84 8.09
C THR A 250 -9.67 7.62 6.85
N PHE A 251 -9.73 8.64 5.98
CA PHE A 251 -10.29 8.55 4.64
C PHE A 251 -9.20 8.49 3.57
N TRP A 252 -9.42 7.68 2.55
CA TRP A 252 -8.51 7.51 1.43
C TRP A 252 -9.24 7.51 0.08
N THR A 253 -8.64 8.16 -0.95
CA THR A 253 -9.20 8.16 -2.32
C THR A 253 -8.14 8.48 -3.37
N HIS A 254 -8.39 8.07 -4.63
CA HIS A 254 -7.60 8.52 -5.77
C HIS A 254 -7.97 9.94 -6.18
N MET A 255 -6.96 10.79 -6.45
CA MET A 255 -7.14 12.16 -6.91
C MET A 255 -6.27 12.48 -8.12
N TYR A 256 -6.88 13.08 -9.12
CA TYR A 256 -6.24 13.46 -10.38
C TYR A 256 -6.79 14.81 -10.86
N GLY A 257 -5.95 15.59 -11.56
CA GLY A 257 -6.37 16.86 -12.17
C GLY A 257 -7.06 17.78 -11.18
N ASN A 258 -8.25 18.25 -11.50
CA ASN A 258 -9.02 19.21 -10.69
C ASN A 258 -9.96 18.57 -9.65
N ALA A 259 -9.79 17.29 -9.33
CA ALA A 259 -10.69 16.60 -8.39
C ALA A 259 -10.60 17.14 -6.96
N ILE A 260 -9.44 17.69 -6.57
CA ILE A 260 -9.23 18.30 -5.25
C ILE A 260 -10.03 19.60 -5.13
N GLU A 261 -9.91 20.47 -6.14
CA GLU A 261 -10.69 21.72 -6.22
C GLU A 261 -12.18 21.42 -6.25
N TYR A 262 -12.62 20.45 -7.06
CA TYR A 262 -14.02 20.04 -7.10
C TYR A 262 -14.50 19.58 -5.70
N THR A 263 -13.73 18.74 -5.01
CA THR A 263 -14.08 18.26 -3.66
C THR A 263 -14.21 19.41 -2.66
N HIS A 264 -13.35 20.39 -2.73
CA HIS A 264 -13.34 21.57 -1.89
C HIS A 264 -14.51 22.52 -2.23
N ASP A 265 -14.66 22.89 -3.50
CA ASP A 265 -15.64 23.89 -3.96
C ASP A 265 -17.08 23.41 -3.79
N GLU A 266 -17.31 22.12 -4.03
CA GLU A 266 -18.61 21.47 -3.80
C GLU A 266 -18.86 21.09 -2.33
N LYS A 267 -17.96 21.46 -1.41
CA LYS A 267 -18.07 21.25 0.04
C LYS A 267 -18.39 19.82 0.43
N LEU A 268 -17.75 18.84 -0.22
CA LEU A 268 -18.02 17.42 0.05
C LEU A 268 -17.60 16.98 1.46
N GLY A 269 -16.78 17.77 2.18
CA GLY A 269 -16.40 17.51 3.57
C GLY A 269 -15.44 16.35 3.75
N LEU A 270 -14.68 16.00 2.70
CA LEU A 270 -13.78 14.84 2.70
C LEU A 270 -12.29 15.22 2.87
N LEU A 271 -11.93 16.50 2.76
CA LEU A 271 -10.55 16.97 2.96
C LEU A 271 -10.28 17.26 4.43
N GLY A 272 -9.08 16.95 4.91
CA GLY A 272 -8.71 17.14 6.31
C GLY A 272 -7.44 16.40 6.71
N PRO A 273 -6.97 16.56 7.97
CA PRO A 273 -5.72 15.97 8.46
C PRO A 273 -5.76 14.44 8.59
N ASP A 274 -6.91 13.84 8.47
CA ASP A 274 -7.15 12.40 8.44
C ASP A 274 -7.45 11.87 7.02
N THR A 275 -7.09 12.66 5.99
CA THR A 275 -7.36 12.34 4.58
C THR A 275 -6.07 12.12 3.79
N ILE A 276 -6.03 11.02 3.05
CA ILE A 276 -4.93 10.61 2.19
C ILE A 276 -5.40 10.65 0.73
N LEU A 277 -4.77 11.48 -0.08
CA LEU A 277 -5.03 11.58 -1.51
C LEU A 277 -3.95 10.83 -2.30
N SER A 278 -4.37 9.83 -3.03
CA SER A 278 -3.47 8.97 -3.81
C SER A 278 -3.21 9.54 -5.19
N HIS A 279 -1.99 9.33 -5.69
CA HIS A 279 -1.44 9.80 -6.96
C HIS A 279 -1.20 11.30 -7.06
N CYS A 280 -2.21 12.13 -6.89
CA CYS A 280 -2.13 13.59 -7.04
C CYS A 280 -1.45 14.03 -8.34
N THR A 281 -1.69 13.31 -9.46
CA THR A 281 -1.06 13.64 -10.75
C THR A 281 -1.82 14.72 -11.48
N GLY A 282 -1.07 15.70 -12.03
CA GLY A 282 -1.64 16.80 -12.80
C GLY A 282 -2.48 17.78 -11.98
N ILE A 283 -2.27 17.86 -10.67
CA ILE A 283 -2.95 18.83 -9.79
C ILE A 283 -2.35 20.23 -9.96
N SER A 284 -3.14 21.24 -9.70
CA SER A 284 -2.77 22.65 -9.82
C SER A 284 -2.12 23.19 -8.53
N GLU A 285 -1.52 24.39 -8.62
CA GLU A 285 -1.05 25.14 -7.44
C GLU A 285 -2.19 25.45 -6.46
N ARG A 286 -3.40 25.72 -6.96
CA ARG A 286 -4.58 25.91 -6.12
C ARG A 286 -4.91 24.66 -5.31
N ALA A 287 -4.84 23.48 -5.94
CA ALA A 287 -5.05 22.20 -5.25
C ALA A 287 -4.01 21.98 -4.14
N ILE A 288 -2.73 22.32 -4.38
CA ILE A 288 -1.68 22.28 -3.37
C ILE A 288 -2.00 23.20 -2.18
N GLY A 289 -2.46 24.43 -2.48
CA GLY A 289 -2.92 25.37 -1.44
C GLY A 289 -4.07 24.80 -0.60
N ILE A 290 -5.08 24.21 -1.23
CA ILE A 290 -6.20 23.54 -0.55
C ILE A 290 -5.70 22.41 0.36
N MET A 291 -4.80 21.56 -0.12
CA MET A 291 -4.24 20.47 0.69
C MET A 291 -3.49 20.99 1.92
N ARG A 292 -2.66 22.03 1.75
CA ARG A 292 -1.98 22.69 2.86
C ARG A 292 -2.98 23.22 3.89
N ASP A 293 -3.96 24.00 3.45
CA ASP A 293 -4.88 24.73 4.32
C ASP A 293 -5.85 23.78 5.07
N THR A 294 -6.15 22.61 4.48
CA THR A 294 -6.96 21.57 5.09
C THR A 294 -6.16 20.55 5.90
N GLY A 295 -4.82 20.55 5.79
CA GLY A 295 -3.97 19.54 6.41
C GLY A 295 -4.02 18.18 5.71
N THR A 296 -4.53 18.13 4.49
CA THR A 296 -4.67 16.89 3.70
C THR A 296 -3.33 16.36 3.21
N HIS A 297 -3.12 15.05 3.23
CA HIS A 297 -1.86 14.38 2.88
C HIS A 297 -1.87 13.78 1.47
N ALA A 298 -0.68 13.56 0.91
CA ALA A 298 -0.50 12.92 -0.39
C ALA A 298 0.21 11.54 -0.27
N ALA A 299 -0.26 10.57 -1.04
CA ALA A 299 0.42 9.31 -1.28
C ALA A 299 0.90 9.24 -2.74
N HIS A 300 2.21 9.11 -2.94
CA HIS A 300 2.88 9.12 -4.24
C HIS A 300 3.26 7.71 -4.69
N HIS A 301 2.90 7.35 -5.94
CA HIS A 301 3.13 6.02 -6.53
C HIS A 301 3.89 6.15 -7.85
N PRO A 302 5.21 6.39 -7.80
CA PRO A 302 5.97 6.80 -8.99
C PRO A 302 6.05 5.73 -10.07
N ARG A 303 6.18 4.44 -9.69
CA ARG A 303 6.25 3.33 -10.66
C ARG A 303 4.89 3.08 -11.31
N ALA A 304 3.81 3.09 -10.55
CA ALA A 304 2.46 2.92 -11.08
C ALA A 304 2.12 4.02 -12.08
N GLY A 305 2.43 5.27 -11.78
CA GLY A 305 2.20 6.41 -12.70
C GLY A 305 2.89 6.24 -14.06
N ARG A 306 4.08 5.62 -14.08
CA ARG A 306 4.81 5.31 -15.33
C ARG A 306 4.18 4.16 -16.10
N ILE A 307 3.80 3.09 -15.42
CA ILE A 307 3.23 1.89 -16.08
C ILE A 307 1.84 2.18 -16.64
N TYR A 308 1.02 2.91 -15.89
CA TYR A 308 -0.32 3.29 -16.34
C TYR A 308 -0.35 4.53 -17.23
N THR A 309 0.81 5.16 -17.46
CA THR A 309 0.95 6.39 -18.27
C THR A 309 -0.03 7.49 -17.86
N TYR A 310 -0.17 7.73 -16.55
CA TYR A 310 -1.05 8.76 -16.05
C TYR A 310 -0.64 10.15 -16.58
N PRO A 311 -1.60 11.00 -16.96
CA PRO A 311 -1.29 12.34 -17.42
C PRO A 311 -0.70 13.20 -16.30
N GLY A 312 0.38 13.88 -16.58
CA GLY A 312 1.07 14.74 -15.64
C GLY A 312 1.92 13.97 -14.61
N ARG A 313 2.48 14.68 -13.66
CA ARG A 313 3.24 14.14 -12.53
C ARG A 313 2.57 14.49 -11.21
N CYS A 314 2.91 13.76 -10.15
CA CYS A 314 2.67 14.23 -8.80
C CYS A 314 3.72 15.31 -8.48
N PRO A 315 3.33 16.53 -8.10
CA PRO A 315 4.25 17.64 -7.81
C PRO A 315 4.84 17.51 -6.41
N VAL A 316 5.66 16.45 -6.18
CA VAL A 316 6.21 16.09 -4.87
C VAL A 316 7.01 17.22 -4.22
N PRO A 317 7.98 17.88 -4.90
CA PRO A 317 8.70 18.99 -4.30
C PRO A 317 7.78 20.15 -3.91
N GLU A 318 6.87 20.53 -4.80
CA GLU A 318 5.95 21.64 -4.57
C GLU A 318 4.99 21.37 -3.40
N LEU A 319 4.53 20.12 -3.24
CA LEU A 319 3.72 19.71 -2.09
C LEU A 319 4.52 19.81 -0.79
N ILE A 320 5.77 19.32 -0.79
CA ILE A 320 6.65 19.37 0.38
C ILE A 320 6.97 20.82 0.75
N ASP A 321 7.32 21.66 -0.22
CA ASP A 321 7.63 23.08 -0.01
C ASP A 321 6.41 23.86 0.53
N ALA A 322 5.21 23.45 0.15
CA ALA A 322 3.97 23.98 0.68
C ALA A 322 3.63 23.49 2.10
N GLY A 323 4.37 22.53 2.65
CA GLY A 323 4.12 21.94 3.97
C GLY A 323 3.16 20.74 3.96
N VAL A 324 2.78 20.22 2.79
CA VAL A 324 1.98 19.00 2.69
C VAL A 324 2.86 17.78 2.93
N THR A 325 2.45 16.88 3.83
CA THR A 325 3.16 15.61 4.01
C THR A 325 2.92 14.70 2.82
N VAL A 326 4.00 14.24 2.20
CA VAL A 326 3.98 13.30 1.07
C VAL A 326 4.69 12.02 1.49
N ALA A 327 4.04 10.87 1.30
CA ALA A 327 4.68 9.58 1.53
C ALA A 327 4.50 8.64 0.34
N LEU A 328 5.19 7.50 0.34
CA LEU A 328 5.20 6.56 -0.78
C LEU A 328 4.13 5.47 -0.64
N GLY A 329 3.74 4.90 -1.76
CA GLY A 329 2.97 3.68 -1.85
C GLY A 329 3.31 2.89 -3.11
N SER A 330 3.16 1.57 -3.02
CA SER A 330 3.52 0.67 -4.13
C SER A 330 2.41 0.53 -5.18
N ASP A 331 1.16 0.88 -4.85
CA ASP A 331 -0.02 0.67 -5.68
C ASP A 331 -0.35 -0.82 -5.89
N SER A 332 -0.82 -1.21 -7.04
CA SER A 332 -1.37 -2.53 -7.32
C SER A 332 -0.30 -3.61 -7.46
N PRO A 333 -0.34 -4.66 -6.63
CA PRO A 333 0.57 -5.80 -6.73
C PRO A 333 0.38 -6.60 -8.03
N SER A 334 -0.72 -6.38 -8.76
CA SER A 334 -0.98 -7.03 -10.03
C SER A 334 -0.12 -6.50 -11.18
N THR A 335 0.52 -5.36 -11.02
CA THR A 335 1.25 -4.66 -12.09
C THR A 335 2.76 -4.81 -11.94
N HIS A 336 3.27 -4.68 -10.72
CA HIS A 336 4.69 -4.79 -10.37
C HIS A 336 4.84 -5.23 -8.92
N ASN A 337 6.06 -5.51 -8.48
CA ASN A 337 6.33 -5.88 -7.10
C ASN A 337 6.15 -4.72 -6.12
N CYS A 338 5.92 -5.03 -4.83
CA CYS A 338 5.67 -4.04 -3.78
C CYS A 338 6.97 -3.54 -3.10
N ASP A 339 8.03 -3.34 -3.87
CA ASP A 339 9.35 -2.93 -3.39
C ASP A 339 9.48 -1.41 -3.29
N LEU A 340 9.36 -0.85 -2.08
CA LEU A 340 9.47 0.60 -1.83
C LEU A 340 10.89 1.15 -2.05
N PHE A 341 11.95 0.32 -2.05
CA PHE A 341 13.27 0.78 -2.46
C PHE A 341 13.27 1.25 -3.91
N LEU A 342 12.57 0.51 -4.77
CA LEU A 342 12.41 0.91 -6.17
C LEU A 342 11.50 2.13 -6.33
N ASP A 343 10.51 2.31 -5.46
CA ASP A 343 9.65 3.50 -5.47
C ASP A 343 10.41 4.74 -5.00
N MET A 344 11.27 4.65 -3.98
CA MET A 344 12.14 5.76 -3.57
C MET A 344 12.99 6.27 -4.75
N LYS A 345 13.66 5.37 -5.46
CA LYS A 345 14.47 5.72 -6.63
C LYS A 345 13.62 6.32 -7.74
N ALA A 346 12.49 5.70 -8.05
CA ALA A 346 11.59 6.17 -9.10
C ALA A 346 10.99 7.57 -8.80
N ALA A 347 10.71 7.87 -7.52
CA ALA A 347 10.26 9.20 -7.10
C ALA A 347 11.33 10.26 -7.38
N ILE A 348 12.57 9.99 -7.00
CA ILE A 348 13.71 10.89 -7.26
C ILE A 348 13.91 11.11 -8.75
N ASP A 349 13.98 10.03 -9.52
CA ASP A 349 14.22 10.08 -10.97
C ASP A 349 13.15 10.92 -11.67
N GLN A 350 11.88 10.72 -11.31
CA GLN A 350 10.76 11.46 -11.94
C GLN A 350 10.88 12.98 -11.73
N GLN A 351 11.19 13.41 -10.50
CA GLN A 351 11.32 14.84 -10.20
C GLN A 351 12.57 15.44 -10.83
N ARG A 352 13.70 14.76 -10.77
CA ARG A 352 14.96 15.23 -11.38
C ARG A 352 14.89 15.39 -12.89
N ILE A 353 14.25 14.46 -13.58
CA ILE A 353 14.01 14.56 -15.03
C ILE A 353 13.14 15.77 -15.33
N HIS A 354 12.09 16.01 -14.56
CA HIS A 354 11.19 17.14 -14.75
C HIS A 354 11.89 18.50 -14.55
N PHE A 355 12.57 18.66 -13.42
CA PHE A 355 13.24 19.91 -13.08
C PHE A 355 14.61 20.09 -13.76
N LYS A 356 15.17 19.04 -14.36
CA LYS A 356 16.54 18.99 -14.88
C LYS A 356 17.57 19.41 -13.80
N ASP A 357 17.30 19.04 -12.55
CA ASP A 357 18.13 19.34 -11.39
C ASP A 357 18.42 18.06 -10.60
N ALA A 358 19.72 17.69 -10.52
CA ALA A 358 20.18 16.51 -9.79
C ALA A 358 20.09 16.63 -8.27
N LYS A 359 19.80 17.82 -7.73
CA LYS A 359 19.71 18.06 -6.28
C LYS A 359 18.30 17.97 -5.73
N ILE A 360 17.29 18.01 -6.60
CA ILE A 360 15.89 17.96 -6.15
C ILE A 360 15.57 16.59 -5.58
N LEU A 361 14.72 16.55 -4.59
CA LEU A 361 14.30 15.37 -3.84
C LEU A 361 15.50 14.51 -3.39
N PRO A 362 16.26 14.94 -2.37
CA PRO A 362 17.45 14.22 -1.92
C PRO A 362 17.08 12.83 -1.36
N PRO A 363 17.99 11.84 -1.42
CA PRO A 363 17.74 10.45 -0.98
C PRO A 363 17.21 10.34 0.45
N GLY A 364 17.70 11.19 1.38
CA GLY A 364 17.20 11.21 2.75
C GLY A 364 15.70 11.51 2.82
N LYS A 365 15.19 12.43 1.97
CA LYS A 365 13.76 12.73 1.91
C LYS A 365 12.94 11.57 1.34
N ALA A 366 13.47 10.88 0.34
CA ALA A 366 12.79 9.69 -0.20
C ALA A 366 12.70 8.56 0.86
N LEU A 367 13.74 8.42 1.71
CA LEU A 367 13.69 7.47 2.83
C LEU A 367 12.68 7.92 3.92
N GLU A 368 12.58 9.22 4.22
CA GLU A 368 11.51 9.73 5.08
C GLU A 368 10.12 9.39 4.54
N MET A 369 9.90 9.58 3.25
CA MET A 369 8.63 9.27 2.59
C MET A 369 8.27 7.79 2.66
N ALA A 370 9.24 6.89 2.72
CA ALA A 370 9.05 5.45 2.85
C ALA A 370 8.91 4.98 4.32
N THR A 371 9.14 5.84 5.31
CA THR A 371 9.17 5.50 6.75
C THR A 371 8.35 6.47 7.59
N ILE A 372 8.99 7.46 8.21
CA ILE A 372 8.38 8.36 9.20
C ILE A 372 7.24 9.21 8.61
N ASP A 373 7.34 9.66 7.36
CA ASP A 373 6.27 10.45 6.75
C ASP A 373 5.02 9.60 6.48
N GLY A 374 5.20 8.30 6.11
CA GLY A 374 4.10 7.35 6.05
C GLY A 374 3.38 7.18 7.38
N CYS A 375 4.15 7.10 8.47
CA CYS A 375 3.58 7.04 9.82
C CYS A 375 2.83 8.33 10.22
N LYS A 376 3.36 9.52 9.86
CA LYS A 376 2.66 10.80 10.09
C LYS A 376 1.32 10.84 9.37
N VAL A 377 1.29 10.43 8.11
CA VAL A 377 0.06 10.39 7.31
C VAL A 377 -0.99 9.45 7.93
N LEU A 378 -0.56 8.36 8.55
CA LEU A 378 -1.45 7.41 9.25
C LEU A 378 -1.78 7.84 10.70
N GLY A 379 -1.18 8.92 11.21
CA GLY A 379 -1.30 9.33 12.61
C GLY A 379 -0.60 8.38 13.59
N LEU A 380 0.41 7.64 13.12
CA LEU A 380 1.15 6.63 13.89
C LEU A 380 2.60 7.04 14.23
N ASP A 381 3.02 8.25 13.92
CA ASP A 381 4.40 8.72 14.07
C ASP A 381 4.89 8.79 15.52
N ARG A 382 3.98 8.82 16.49
CA ARG A 382 4.31 8.69 17.92
C ARG A 382 4.64 7.27 18.34
N GLU A 383 4.16 6.29 17.59
CA GLU A 383 4.28 4.85 17.88
C GLU A 383 5.25 4.12 16.94
N LEU A 384 5.46 4.64 15.71
CA LEU A 384 6.17 3.97 14.63
C LEU A 384 7.04 4.96 13.82
N GLY A 385 7.80 4.42 12.86
CA GLY A 385 8.48 5.17 11.80
C GLY A 385 9.84 5.72 12.17
N SER A 386 10.27 5.55 13.43
CA SER A 386 11.64 5.86 13.88
C SER A 386 12.08 4.89 14.97
N ILE A 387 13.39 4.79 15.18
CA ILE A 387 14.01 3.93 16.21
C ILE A 387 14.29 4.77 17.45
N GLU A 388 13.32 4.83 18.32
CA GLU A 388 13.33 5.58 19.57
C GLU A 388 12.76 4.73 20.72
N ALA A 389 13.34 4.86 21.93
CA ALA A 389 12.82 4.16 23.09
C ALA A 389 11.34 4.54 23.35
N GLY A 390 10.52 3.54 23.64
CA GLY A 390 9.06 3.66 23.82
C GLY A 390 8.23 3.34 22.59
N LYS A 391 8.76 3.47 21.37
CA LYS A 391 8.06 3.13 20.14
C LYS A 391 7.97 1.62 19.92
N GLN A 392 6.99 1.19 19.14
CA GLN A 392 6.84 -0.22 18.76
C GLN A 392 7.99 -0.65 17.84
N ALA A 393 8.40 -1.88 17.97
CA ALA A 393 9.54 -2.42 17.24
C ALA A 393 9.12 -2.98 15.86
N ASP A 394 8.65 -2.09 14.99
CA ASP A 394 8.48 -2.35 13.57
C ASP A 394 9.81 -2.01 12.89
N LEU A 395 10.66 -3.01 12.69
CA LEU A 395 12.05 -2.87 12.28
C LEU A 395 12.39 -3.80 11.13
N ILE A 396 13.32 -3.37 10.27
CA ILE A 396 13.92 -4.21 9.23
C ILE A 396 15.44 -4.20 9.36
N THR A 397 16.06 -5.30 8.95
CA THR A 397 17.52 -5.36 8.74
C THR A 397 17.81 -5.47 7.25
N VAL A 398 18.80 -4.71 6.78
CA VAL A 398 19.29 -4.73 5.38
C VAL A 398 20.71 -5.22 5.37
N ASN A 399 21.01 -6.27 4.61
CA ASN A 399 22.36 -6.81 4.46
C ASN A 399 23.23 -5.86 3.63
N LEU A 400 24.22 -5.22 4.26
CA LEU A 400 25.14 -4.31 3.59
C LEU A 400 26.32 -5.02 2.92
N PHE A 401 26.52 -6.31 3.24
CA PHE A 401 27.64 -7.08 2.66
C PHE A 401 27.26 -7.66 1.29
N GLN A 402 26.98 -6.76 0.37
CA GLN A 402 26.56 -7.07 -1.01
C GLN A 402 27.43 -6.27 -1.99
N PRO A 403 27.79 -6.82 -3.17
CA PRO A 403 28.63 -6.10 -4.13
C PRO A 403 28.08 -4.73 -4.56
N HIS A 404 26.75 -4.60 -4.71
CA HIS A 404 26.09 -3.36 -5.10
C HIS A 404 25.94 -2.34 -3.95
N LEU A 405 26.22 -2.75 -2.71
CA LEU A 405 26.19 -1.89 -1.52
C LEU A 405 27.59 -1.55 -0.96
N TYR A 406 28.67 -2.01 -1.60
CA TYR A 406 30.03 -1.73 -1.21
C TYR A 406 30.71 -0.71 -2.14
N PRO A 407 31.63 0.09 -1.61
CA PRO A 407 32.03 0.29 -0.21
C PRO A 407 30.98 0.96 0.66
N ASN A 408 31.12 0.93 2.00
CA ASN A 408 30.07 1.28 2.97
C ASN A 408 29.77 2.78 3.14
N ASP A 409 30.56 3.66 2.60
CA ASP A 409 30.38 5.10 2.77
C ASP A 409 29.06 5.58 2.16
N MET A 410 28.53 6.71 2.65
CA MET A 410 27.30 7.31 2.14
C MET A 410 26.09 6.38 2.21
N LEU A 411 25.87 5.75 3.37
CA LEU A 411 24.86 4.69 3.56
C LEU A 411 23.48 5.05 3.01
N ILE A 412 22.95 6.25 3.28
CA ILE A 412 21.60 6.66 2.84
C ILE A 412 21.50 6.67 1.31
N TYR A 413 22.54 7.13 0.62
CA TYR A 413 22.59 7.08 -0.85
C TYR A 413 22.53 5.64 -1.37
N ARG A 414 23.23 4.73 -0.71
CA ARG A 414 23.27 3.32 -1.09
C ARG A 414 21.93 2.62 -0.87
N LEU A 415 21.33 2.86 0.29
CA LEU A 415 20.00 2.33 0.59
C LEU A 415 18.96 2.78 -0.44
N VAL A 416 19.01 4.04 -0.88
CA VAL A 416 17.99 4.59 -1.79
C VAL A 416 18.29 4.28 -3.26
N TYR A 417 19.56 4.31 -3.69
CA TYR A 417 19.87 4.11 -5.10
C TYR A 417 20.21 2.68 -5.48
N SER A 418 20.67 1.88 -4.54
CA SER A 418 21.27 0.57 -4.86
C SER A 418 20.61 -0.59 -4.15
N ALA A 419 20.08 -0.42 -2.93
CA ALA A 419 19.38 -1.49 -2.25
C ALA A 419 18.03 -1.83 -2.91
N THR A 420 17.59 -3.04 -2.68
CA THR A 420 16.29 -3.58 -3.09
C THR A 420 15.66 -4.34 -1.92
N GLY A 421 14.39 -4.67 -2.00
CA GLY A 421 13.73 -5.53 -1.03
C GLY A 421 14.38 -6.90 -0.85
N SER A 422 15.19 -7.36 -1.82
CA SER A 422 15.95 -8.62 -1.68
C SER A 422 17.06 -8.54 -0.64
N ASP A 423 17.55 -7.35 -0.32
CA ASP A 423 18.59 -7.12 0.68
C ASP A 423 18.05 -7.09 2.12
N VAL A 424 16.73 -7.03 2.31
CA VAL A 424 16.09 -7.13 3.62
C VAL A 424 16.21 -8.55 4.14
N VAL A 425 16.73 -8.73 5.35
CA VAL A 425 17.04 -10.06 5.92
C VAL A 425 16.07 -10.46 7.01
N ASP A 426 15.84 -9.55 7.95
CA ASP A 426 14.97 -9.79 9.10
C ASP A 426 13.91 -8.70 9.16
N VAL A 427 12.70 -9.04 9.58
CA VAL A 427 11.58 -8.11 9.75
C VAL A 427 10.88 -8.39 11.06
N SER A 428 10.73 -7.35 11.85
CA SER A 428 9.96 -7.35 13.10
C SER A 428 8.74 -6.44 12.96
N VAL A 429 7.58 -6.89 13.41
CA VAL A 429 6.35 -6.09 13.53
C VAL A 429 5.85 -6.20 14.96
N ALA A 430 5.68 -5.06 15.62
CA ALA A 430 5.34 -5.00 17.04
C ALA A 430 6.23 -5.92 17.91
N GLY A 431 7.55 -6.01 17.58
CA GLY A 431 8.51 -6.85 18.29
C GLY A 431 8.42 -8.36 18.01
N ARG A 432 7.55 -8.80 17.11
CA ARG A 432 7.50 -10.19 16.64
C ARG A 432 8.34 -10.32 15.38
N LEU A 433 9.36 -11.18 15.37
CA LEU A 433 10.09 -11.53 14.14
C LEU A 433 9.14 -12.29 13.20
N VAL A 434 8.68 -11.62 12.14
CA VAL A 434 7.81 -12.20 11.11
C VAL A 434 8.61 -12.75 9.93
N MET A 435 9.85 -12.28 9.75
CA MET A 435 10.84 -12.86 8.85
C MET A 435 12.21 -12.87 9.56
N GLU A 436 12.93 -13.97 9.47
CA GLU A 436 14.29 -14.15 10.00
C GLU A 436 15.17 -14.83 8.95
N ALA A 437 16.33 -14.26 8.67
CA ALA A 437 17.25 -14.75 7.64
C ALA A 437 16.53 -15.06 6.29
N ARG A 438 15.67 -14.15 5.84
CA ARG A 438 14.84 -14.26 4.63
C ARG A 438 13.76 -15.35 4.67
N LYS A 439 13.54 -16.03 5.79
CA LYS A 439 12.50 -17.04 5.97
C LYS A 439 11.33 -16.46 6.76
N ILE A 440 10.13 -16.58 6.22
CA ILE A 440 8.91 -16.21 6.95
C ILE A 440 8.73 -17.18 8.12
N THR A 441 8.43 -16.63 9.30
CA THR A 441 8.33 -17.40 10.55
C THR A 441 6.89 -17.71 10.95
N THR A 442 5.92 -17.10 10.29
CA THR A 442 4.53 -17.06 10.72
C THR A 442 3.60 -17.97 9.93
N ILE A 443 3.96 -18.29 8.70
CA ILE A 443 3.23 -19.21 7.80
C ILE A 443 4.21 -19.97 6.91
N ASP A 444 3.76 -21.06 6.33
CA ASP A 444 4.50 -21.83 5.33
C ASP A 444 4.45 -21.13 3.96
N GLU A 445 5.56 -20.49 3.58
CA GLU A 445 5.70 -19.75 2.32
C GLU A 445 5.50 -20.67 1.10
N ALA A 446 6.06 -21.89 1.12
CA ALA A 446 5.96 -22.82 0.00
C ALA A 446 4.51 -23.25 -0.22
N ALA A 447 3.81 -23.62 0.85
CA ALA A 447 2.40 -24.00 0.77
C ALA A 447 1.51 -22.87 0.25
N VAL A 448 1.80 -21.61 0.62
CA VAL A 448 1.06 -20.45 0.09
C VAL A 448 1.30 -20.31 -1.42
N LEU A 449 2.54 -20.44 -1.89
CA LEU A 449 2.86 -20.30 -3.32
C LEU A 449 2.19 -21.41 -4.15
N GLU A 450 2.19 -22.66 -3.68
CA GLU A 450 1.50 -23.78 -4.35
C GLU A 450 -0.01 -23.55 -4.41
N ARG A 451 -0.63 -23.15 -3.29
CA ARG A 451 -2.07 -22.80 -3.25
C ARG A 451 -2.39 -21.62 -4.15
N SER A 452 -1.50 -20.63 -4.24
CA SER A 452 -1.69 -19.45 -5.09
C SER A 452 -1.87 -19.82 -6.55
N GLN A 453 -1.07 -20.76 -7.05
CA GLN A 453 -1.19 -21.23 -8.43
C GLN A 453 -2.55 -21.92 -8.67
N ALA A 454 -2.96 -22.82 -7.78
CA ALA A 454 -4.22 -23.55 -7.92
C ALA A 454 -5.46 -22.62 -7.84
N VAL A 455 -5.42 -21.64 -6.95
CA VAL A 455 -6.51 -20.64 -6.81
C VAL A 455 -6.57 -19.74 -8.04
N TYR A 456 -5.42 -19.29 -8.54
CA TYR A 456 -5.32 -18.50 -9.76
C TYR A 456 -5.86 -19.26 -11.00
N GLU A 457 -5.55 -20.53 -11.17
CA GLU A 457 -6.04 -21.35 -12.30
C GLU A 457 -7.56 -21.43 -12.29
N ARG A 458 -8.17 -21.66 -11.13
CA ARG A 458 -9.64 -21.64 -11.00
C ARG A 458 -10.27 -20.29 -11.35
N PHE A 459 -9.61 -19.20 -10.97
CA PHE A 459 -10.06 -17.86 -11.34
C PHE A 459 -9.99 -17.62 -12.85
N VAL A 460 -8.88 -18.00 -13.48
CA VAL A 460 -8.69 -17.88 -14.93
C VAL A 460 -9.77 -18.66 -15.69
N GLU A 461 -10.12 -19.86 -15.21
CA GLU A 461 -11.18 -20.68 -15.78
C GLU A 461 -12.56 -20.01 -15.59
N ARG A 462 -12.92 -19.60 -14.36
CA ARG A 462 -14.20 -18.94 -14.05
C ARG A 462 -14.43 -17.65 -14.83
N ALA A 463 -13.35 -16.91 -15.09
CA ALA A 463 -13.38 -15.60 -15.73
C ALA A 463 -13.05 -15.64 -17.23
N ASP A 464 -12.85 -16.84 -17.82
CA ASP A 464 -12.46 -17.06 -19.24
C ASP A 464 -11.26 -16.18 -19.68
N LEU A 465 -10.21 -16.14 -18.87
CA LEU A 465 -9.04 -15.29 -19.09
C LEU A 465 -7.89 -15.98 -19.86
N GLY A 466 -8.08 -17.20 -20.34
CA GLY A 466 -7.03 -17.97 -21.02
C GLY A 466 -6.25 -17.21 -22.10
N PRO A 467 -6.90 -16.43 -22.98
CA PRO A 467 -6.21 -15.61 -23.97
C PRO A 467 -5.33 -14.51 -23.39
N LEU A 468 -5.68 -13.98 -22.20
CA LEU A 468 -5.00 -12.85 -21.55
C LEU A 468 -3.82 -13.27 -20.66
N THR A 469 -3.60 -14.58 -20.52
CA THR A 469 -2.43 -15.15 -19.82
C THR A 469 -1.28 -15.46 -20.78
N LYS A 470 -1.42 -15.13 -22.07
CA LYS A 470 -0.43 -15.37 -23.11
C LYS A 470 0.18 -14.06 -23.62
N ASN A 471 1.41 -14.16 -24.10
CA ASN A 471 2.04 -13.02 -24.78
C ASN A 471 1.27 -12.66 -26.07
N PRO A 472 1.05 -11.39 -26.36
CA PRO A 472 0.38 -10.97 -27.59
C PRO A 472 1.27 -11.22 -28.81
N GLU A 473 0.64 -11.27 -29.99
CA GLU A 473 1.37 -11.31 -31.26
C GLU A 473 2.31 -10.09 -31.38
N GLY A 474 3.51 -10.30 -31.90
CA GLY A 474 4.53 -9.26 -32.04
C GLY A 474 5.16 -8.79 -30.72
N PHE A 475 5.04 -9.56 -29.65
CA PHE A 475 5.61 -9.23 -28.33
C PHE A 475 7.15 -9.13 -28.36
N TRP A 476 7.82 -9.96 -29.15
CA TRP A 476 9.28 -10.01 -29.25
C TRP A 476 9.80 -9.24 -30.47
N GLY A 477 10.89 -8.52 -30.29
CA GLY A 477 11.63 -7.89 -31.38
C GLY A 477 11.04 -6.62 -31.95
N ALA A 478 9.88 -6.15 -31.47
CA ALA A 478 9.23 -4.92 -31.92
C ALA A 478 9.27 -3.85 -30.85
N ALA A 479 9.41 -2.58 -31.27
CA ALA A 479 9.30 -1.44 -30.37
C ALA A 479 7.85 -1.18 -29.88
N ARG A 480 6.87 -1.77 -30.55
CA ARG A 480 5.44 -1.69 -30.21
C ARG A 480 4.82 -3.05 -30.52
N HIS A 481 4.13 -3.64 -29.58
CA HIS A 481 3.27 -4.81 -29.85
C HIS A 481 1.87 -4.32 -30.27
N GLY A 482 1.21 -5.06 -31.16
CA GLY A 482 -0.23 -4.90 -31.39
C GLY A 482 -0.97 -5.26 -30.12
N GLY A 483 -2.05 -4.52 -29.79
CA GLY A 483 -2.98 -4.97 -28.77
C GLY A 483 -3.55 -6.33 -29.16
N PRO A 484 -4.18 -7.08 -28.22
CA PRO A 484 -4.87 -8.31 -28.58
C PRO A 484 -5.83 -8.02 -29.71
N SER A 485 -5.64 -8.71 -30.82
CA SER A 485 -6.51 -8.59 -32.00
C SER A 485 -7.95 -8.83 -31.55
N GLY A 486 -8.74 -7.79 -31.58
CA GLY A 486 -10.15 -7.59 -31.31
C GLY A 486 -11.05 -8.80 -31.04
N ALA A 487 -10.80 -9.58 -30.04
CA ALA A 487 -11.74 -10.54 -29.50
C ALA A 487 -12.59 -9.84 -28.44
N GLY A 488 -13.65 -9.18 -28.88
CA GLY A 488 -14.94 -9.12 -28.15
C GLY A 488 -15.06 -8.44 -26.80
N ILE A 489 -14.04 -7.74 -26.28
CA ILE A 489 -14.17 -6.96 -25.05
C ILE A 489 -14.71 -5.57 -25.43
N LYS A 490 -16.02 -5.42 -25.37
CA LYS A 490 -16.66 -4.10 -25.42
C LYS A 490 -16.30 -3.36 -24.15
N PRO A 491 -15.77 -2.11 -24.22
CA PRO A 491 -15.67 -1.25 -23.05
C PRO A 491 -17.10 -0.98 -22.56
N GLY A 492 -17.41 -1.47 -21.35
CA GLY A 492 -18.64 -1.14 -20.66
C GLY A 492 -18.58 0.23 -19.99
#